data_ee74eeeea38b45865966b8e9ba3c137a
#
_entry.id   ee74eeeea38b45865966b8e9ba3c137a
#
_cell.length_a   1.000
_cell.length_b   1.000
_cell.length_c   1.000
_cell.angle_alpha   90.00
_cell.angle_beta   90.00
_cell.angle_gamma   90.00
#
_symmetry.space_group_name_H-M   'P 1'
#
loop_
_entity.id
_entity.type
_entity.pdbx_description
1 polymer ?
#
loop_
_entity_poly.entity_id
_entity_poly.type
_entity_poly.pdbx_seq_one_letter_code
_entity_poly.pdbx_strand_id
1 'polypeptide(L)'
;HQLYKDRIIAARDIDSVVTGRSTGHPVRSLRNEMTRQYLNMEKENVSFEELEHLTLGALRKAVVDGDVKMGTVMAGQIAGMVKKEQTCKEIITEIMDDAHKVFNSVKF
;
A
#
# COMPACT_ATOMS: atom_id res chain seq x y z
N HIS A 1 4.89 -7.07 -10.07
CA HIS A 1 3.93 -7.94 -10.76
C HIS A 1 2.70 -7.15 -11.20
N GLN A 2 2.12 -7.50 -12.34
CA GLN A 2 0.96 -6.77 -12.89
C GLN A 2 -0.23 -6.76 -11.92
N LEU A 3 -0.49 -7.85 -11.23
CA LEU A 3 -1.57 -7.92 -10.24
C LEU A 3 -1.38 -6.94 -9.08
N TYR A 4 -0.12 -6.63 -8.70
CA TYR A 4 0.17 -5.62 -7.69
C TYR A 4 -0.22 -4.23 -8.19
N LYS A 5 0.18 -3.89 -9.42
CA LYS A 5 -0.17 -2.61 -10.06
C LYS A 5 -1.69 -2.47 -10.23
N ASP A 6 -2.36 -3.51 -10.70
CA ASP A 6 -3.82 -3.54 -10.87
C ASP A 6 -4.54 -3.32 -9.54
N ARG A 7 -4.01 -3.90 -8.46
CA ARG A 7 -4.58 -3.73 -7.11
C ARG A 7 -4.46 -2.28 -6.62
N ILE A 8 -3.37 -1.60 -6.93
CA ILE A 8 -3.21 -0.16 -6.60
C ILE A 8 -4.18 0.68 -7.42
N ILE A 9 -4.26 0.45 -8.73
CA ILE A 9 -5.15 1.22 -9.62
C ILE A 9 -6.62 1.05 -9.23
N ALA A 10 -7.01 -0.12 -8.77
CA ALA A 10 -8.37 -0.41 -8.29
C ALA A 10 -8.65 0.11 -6.87
N ALA A 11 -7.64 0.59 -6.15
CA ALA A 11 -7.80 1.04 -4.77
C ALA A 11 -8.67 2.29 -4.66
N ARG A 12 -9.46 2.33 -3.59
CA ARG A 12 -10.19 3.53 -3.16
C ARG A 12 -9.42 4.19 -2.01
N ASP A 13 -9.79 5.41 -1.65
CA ASP A 13 -9.19 6.17 -0.56
C ASP A 13 -9.29 5.48 0.82
N ILE A 14 -10.29 4.61 1.00
CA ILE A 14 -10.52 3.86 2.25
C ILE A 14 -9.85 2.48 2.28
N ASP A 15 -9.16 2.08 1.23
CA ASP A 15 -8.68 0.69 1.08
C ASP A 15 -7.32 0.44 1.73
N SER A 16 -6.64 1.46 2.26
CA SER A 16 -5.39 1.27 2.99
C SER A 16 -5.62 1.08 4.49
N VAL A 17 -4.74 0.33 5.12
CA VAL A 17 -4.79 0.02 6.54
C VAL A 17 -3.38 -0.06 7.12
N VAL A 18 -3.24 0.24 8.39
CA VAL A 18 -1.97 0.10 9.13
C VAL A 18 -2.01 -1.16 9.98
N THR A 19 -1.02 -2.01 9.82
CA THR A 19 -0.74 -3.18 10.65
C THR A 19 0.54 -2.96 11.45
N GLY A 20 0.75 -3.73 12.51
CA GLY A 20 2.00 -3.73 13.27
C GLY A 20 2.16 -2.60 14.27
N ARG A 21 1.11 -1.88 14.62
CA ARG A 21 1.18 -0.85 15.68
C ARG A 21 1.58 -1.46 17.03
N SER A 22 1.11 -2.65 17.35
CA SER A 22 1.44 -3.37 18.57
C SER A 22 2.92 -3.78 18.66
N THR A 23 3.59 -3.90 17.52
CA THR A 23 5.00 -4.29 17.45
C THR A 23 5.96 -3.11 17.44
N GLY A 24 5.47 -1.89 17.35
CA GLY A 24 6.29 -0.69 17.15
C GLY A 24 6.83 -0.51 15.72
N HIS A 25 6.45 -1.39 14.80
CA HIS A 25 6.84 -1.35 13.37
C HIS A 25 5.61 -1.26 12.46
N PRO A 26 4.90 -0.13 12.46
CA PRO A 26 3.68 0.03 11.68
C PRO A 26 3.98 0.04 10.17
N VAL A 27 3.15 -0.65 9.41
CA VAL A 27 3.21 -0.71 7.95
C VAL A 27 1.84 -0.38 7.38
N ARG A 28 1.81 0.51 6.38
CA ARG A 28 0.60 0.79 5.63
C ARG A 28 0.57 -0.01 4.34
N SER A 29 -0.54 -0.68 4.11
CA SER A 29 -0.76 -1.50 2.91
C SER A 29 -2.24 -1.50 2.53
N LEU A 30 -2.56 -2.04 1.36
CA LEU A 30 -3.96 -2.22 0.95
C LEU A 30 -4.58 -3.39 1.71
N ARG A 31 -5.85 -3.23 2.09
CA ARG A 31 -6.63 -4.27 2.78
C ARG A 31 -6.71 -5.52 1.92
N ASN A 32 -6.42 -6.65 2.52
CA ASN A 32 -6.56 -7.97 1.90
C ASN A 32 -6.74 -9.03 2.99
N GLU A 33 -6.70 -10.30 2.61
CA GLU A 33 -6.83 -11.42 3.54
C GLU A 33 -5.74 -11.40 4.61
N MET A 34 -4.49 -11.17 4.19
CA MET A 34 -3.34 -11.13 5.12
C MET A 34 -3.51 -10.01 6.16
N THR A 35 -3.84 -8.79 5.76
CA THR A 35 -4.02 -7.69 6.71
C THR A 35 -5.17 -7.92 7.67
N ARG A 36 -6.25 -8.57 7.22
CA ARG A 36 -7.38 -8.95 8.07
C ARG A 36 -6.95 -9.95 9.14
N GLN A 37 -6.23 -10.99 8.75
CA GLN A 37 -5.70 -11.98 9.69
C GLN A 37 -4.74 -11.33 10.69
N TYR A 38 -3.83 -10.49 10.21
CA TYR A 38 -2.87 -9.79 11.06
C TYR A 38 -3.56 -8.93 12.12
N LEU A 39 -4.54 -8.12 11.73
CA LEU A 39 -5.27 -7.25 12.66
C LEU A 39 -6.08 -8.06 13.68
N ASN A 40 -6.63 -9.20 13.30
CA ASN A 40 -7.29 -10.11 14.24
C ASN A 40 -6.31 -10.69 15.25
N MET A 41 -5.14 -11.11 14.80
CA MET A 41 -4.07 -11.60 15.67
C MET A 41 -3.58 -10.51 16.64
N GLU A 42 -3.46 -9.27 16.19
CA GLU A 42 -3.13 -8.14 17.07
C GLU A 42 -4.19 -7.94 18.17
N LYS A 43 -5.47 -8.10 17.86
CA LYS A 43 -6.58 -8.01 18.84
C LYS A 43 -6.53 -9.13 19.88
N GLU A 44 -6.09 -10.31 19.48
CA GLU A 44 -5.96 -11.49 20.34
C GLU A 44 -4.67 -11.48 21.14
N ASN A 45 -3.83 -10.44 21.01
CA ASN A 45 -2.53 -10.31 21.66
C ASN A 45 -1.59 -11.50 21.41
N VAL A 46 -1.60 -12.05 20.21
CA VAL A 46 -0.64 -13.08 19.81
C VAL A 46 0.79 -12.56 19.89
N SER A 47 1.75 -13.47 20.04
CA SER A 47 3.16 -13.12 20.15
C SER A 47 3.69 -12.44 18.89
N PHE A 48 4.75 -11.64 19.04
CA PHE A 48 5.45 -11.03 17.92
C PHE A 48 5.93 -12.07 16.90
N GLU A 49 6.43 -13.21 17.37
CA GLU A 49 6.91 -14.31 16.51
C GLU A 49 5.80 -14.86 15.60
N GLU A 50 4.60 -15.03 16.13
CA GLU A 50 3.45 -15.50 15.35
C GLU A 50 3.01 -14.47 14.31
N LEU A 51 3.01 -13.19 14.66
CA LEU A 51 2.74 -12.09 13.72
C LEU A 51 3.80 -12.03 12.62
N GLU A 52 5.07 -12.18 12.97
CA GLU A 52 6.17 -12.19 12.01
C GLU A 52 6.06 -13.36 11.03
N HIS A 53 5.65 -14.52 11.49
CA HIS A 53 5.42 -15.71 10.64
C HIS A 53 4.42 -15.41 9.50
N LEU A 54 3.39 -14.66 9.78
CA LEU A 54 2.39 -14.29 8.76
C LEU A 54 2.97 -13.35 7.70
N THR A 55 3.87 -12.46 8.09
CA THR A 55 4.39 -11.40 7.22
C THR A 55 5.75 -11.71 6.59
N LEU A 56 6.44 -12.74 7.07
CA LEU A 56 7.74 -13.13 6.53
C LEU A 56 7.63 -13.48 5.04
N GLY A 57 8.35 -12.72 4.20
CA GLY A 57 8.31 -12.91 2.75
C GLY A 57 7.02 -12.41 2.07
N ALA A 58 6.08 -11.83 2.81
CA ALA A 58 4.79 -11.40 2.27
C ALA A 58 4.91 -10.28 1.21
N LEU A 59 5.88 -9.38 1.36
CA LEU A 59 6.13 -8.36 0.33
C LEU A 59 6.59 -9.01 -0.98
N ARG A 60 7.49 -9.98 -0.91
CA ARG A 60 7.96 -10.73 -2.08
C ARG A 60 6.81 -11.47 -2.76
N LYS A 61 5.93 -12.11 -1.99
CA LYS A 61 4.73 -12.78 -2.53
C LYS A 61 3.88 -11.83 -3.38
N ALA A 62 3.66 -10.62 -2.91
CA ALA A 62 2.87 -9.64 -3.66
C ALA A 62 3.62 -9.12 -4.91
N VAL A 63 4.89 -8.73 -4.74
CA VAL A 63 5.66 -8.04 -5.80
C VAL A 63 6.12 -9.01 -6.89
N VAL A 64 6.59 -10.20 -6.52
CA VAL A 64 7.17 -11.17 -7.46
C VAL A 64 6.15 -12.19 -7.91
N ASP A 65 5.42 -12.79 -6.97
CA ASP A 65 4.50 -13.89 -7.26
C ASP A 65 3.09 -13.41 -7.63
N GLY A 66 2.78 -12.14 -7.38
CA GLY A 66 1.45 -11.56 -7.65
C GLY A 66 0.37 -12.01 -6.67
N ASP A 67 0.75 -12.57 -5.52
CA ASP A 67 -0.21 -12.94 -4.48
C ASP A 67 -0.67 -11.70 -3.71
N VAL A 68 -1.66 -11.03 -4.23
CA VAL A 68 -2.25 -9.82 -3.63
C VAL A 68 -3.26 -10.14 -2.53
N LYS A 69 -3.55 -11.41 -2.26
CA LYS A 69 -4.42 -11.84 -1.17
C LYS A 69 -3.65 -12.06 0.13
N MET A 70 -2.56 -12.83 0.06
CA MET A 70 -1.73 -13.17 1.22
C MET A 70 -0.41 -12.41 1.25
N GLY A 71 -0.07 -11.66 0.21
CA GLY A 71 1.09 -10.80 0.18
C GLY A 71 0.82 -9.42 0.78
N THR A 72 1.88 -8.71 1.10
CA THR A 72 1.82 -7.31 1.55
C THR A 72 1.84 -6.38 0.34
N VAL A 73 0.71 -5.73 0.06
CA VAL A 73 0.61 -4.72 -1.00
C VAL A 73 0.85 -3.35 -0.37
N MET A 74 2.12 -2.99 -0.19
CA MET A 74 2.50 -1.70 0.40
C MET A 74 2.02 -0.56 -0.48
N ALA A 75 1.31 0.39 0.11
CA ALA A 75 0.82 1.58 -0.56
C ALA A 75 0.49 2.67 0.46
N GLY A 76 0.74 3.91 0.09
CA GLY A 76 0.41 5.06 0.92
C GLY A 76 -1.09 5.40 0.91
N GLN A 77 -1.47 6.41 1.68
CA GLN A 77 -2.86 6.87 1.79
C GLN A 77 -3.43 7.35 0.45
N ILE A 78 -2.57 7.86 -0.44
CA ILE A 78 -2.98 8.39 -1.75
C ILE A 78 -3.15 7.31 -2.83
N ALA A 79 -3.01 6.03 -2.49
CA ALA A 79 -3.14 4.95 -3.48
C ALA A 79 -4.45 5.05 -4.27
N GLY A 80 -5.54 5.46 -3.61
CA GLY A 80 -6.83 5.68 -4.26
C GLY A 80 -6.84 6.77 -5.33
N MET A 81 -5.83 7.62 -5.40
CA MET A 81 -5.68 8.66 -6.42
C MET A 81 -4.85 8.19 -7.63
N VAL A 82 -4.19 7.06 -7.54
CA VAL A 82 -3.40 6.48 -8.63
C VAL A 82 -4.33 5.69 -9.54
N LYS A 83 -4.58 6.21 -10.75
CA LYS A 83 -5.61 5.65 -11.65
C LYS A 83 -5.07 5.08 -12.95
N LYS A 84 -3.79 5.23 -13.22
CA LYS A 84 -3.15 4.76 -14.46
C LYS A 84 -1.73 4.28 -14.21
N GLU A 85 -1.30 3.37 -15.05
CA GLU A 85 0.09 2.93 -15.14
C GLU A 85 0.85 3.90 -16.04
N GLN A 86 2.02 4.34 -15.58
CA GLN A 86 2.85 5.32 -16.27
C GLN A 86 4.32 4.92 -16.17
N THR A 87 5.12 5.40 -17.11
CA THR A 87 6.57 5.32 -17.00
C THR A 87 7.08 6.27 -15.91
N CYS A 88 8.28 6.03 -15.40
CA CYS A 88 8.91 6.93 -14.42
C CYS A 88 9.02 8.37 -14.95
N LYS A 89 9.34 8.53 -16.23
CA LYS A 89 9.41 9.85 -16.87
C LYS A 89 8.06 10.55 -16.85
N GLU A 90 6.99 9.86 -17.22
CA GLU A 90 5.63 10.41 -17.22
C GLU A 90 5.19 10.84 -15.82
N ILE A 91 5.47 10.02 -14.80
CA ILE A 91 5.14 10.33 -13.41
C ILE A 91 5.86 11.60 -12.95
N ILE A 92 7.17 11.70 -13.16
CA ILE A 92 7.97 12.86 -12.74
C ILE A 92 7.52 14.11 -13.49
N THR A 93 7.30 14.01 -14.80
CA THR A 93 6.85 15.14 -15.63
C THR A 93 5.48 15.64 -15.16
N GLU A 94 4.52 14.75 -14.94
CA GLU A 94 3.17 15.09 -14.46
C GLU A 94 3.21 15.79 -13.10
N ILE A 95 3.99 15.26 -12.15
CA ILE A 95 4.13 15.86 -10.82
C ILE A 95 4.68 17.29 -10.92
N MET A 96 5.72 17.51 -11.72
CA MET A 96 6.32 18.83 -11.86
C MET A 96 5.42 19.80 -12.59
N ASP A 97 4.77 19.39 -13.67
CA ASP A 97 3.84 20.23 -14.43
C ASP A 97 2.63 20.63 -13.57
N ASP A 98 2.09 19.71 -12.82
CA ASP A 98 0.96 19.99 -11.93
C ASP A 98 1.37 20.88 -10.76
N ALA A 99 2.56 20.69 -10.20
CA ALA A 99 3.11 21.58 -9.18
C ALA A 99 3.22 23.04 -9.70
N HIS A 100 3.72 23.23 -10.91
CA HIS A 100 3.77 24.55 -11.55
C HIS A 100 2.40 25.16 -11.76
N LYS A 101 1.42 24.39 -12.23
CA LYS A 101 0.04 24.85 -12.40
C LYS A 101 -0.57 25.30 -11.07
N VAL A 102 -0.45 24.47 -10.03
CA VAL A 102 -0.96 24.79 -8.71
C VAL A 102 -0.31 26.06 -8.15
N PHE A 103 1.02 26.13 -8.20
CA PHE A 103 1.77 27.30 -7.74
C PHE A 103 1.31 28.60 -8.44
N ASN A 104 1.16 28.55 -9.77
CA ASN A 104 0.73 29.71 -10.56
C ASN A 104 -0.76 30.07 -10.37
N SER A 105 -1.56 29.15 -9.85
CA SER A 105 -2.99 29.38 -9.58
C SER A 105 -3.26 30.07 -8.24
N VAL A 106 -2.28 30.08 -7.34
CA VAL A 106 -2.41 30.71 -6.01
C VAL A 106 -2.50 32.21 -6.17
N LYS A 107 -3.60 32.79 -5.69
CA LYS A 107 -3.81 34.25 -5.64
C LYS A 107 -3.87 34.68 -4.18
N PHE A 108 -3.14 35.72 -3.89
CA PHE A 108 -3.14 36.36 -2.58
C PHE A 108 -3.99 37.62 -2.59
#